data_09238b35623f4a3bf7710ae17c6a2ed6
#
_entry.id   09238b35623f4a3bf7710ae17c6a2ed6
#
_cell.length_a   1.000
_cell.length_b   1.000
_cell.length_c   1.000
_cell.angle_alpha   90.00
_cell.angle_beta   90.00
_cell.angle_gamma   90.00
#
_symmetry.space_group_name_H-M   'P 1'
#
loop_
_entity.id
_entity.type
_entity.pdbx_description
1 polymer ?
#
loop_
_entity_poly.entity_id
_entity_poly.type
_entity_poly.pdbx_seq_one_letter_code
_entity_poly.pdbx_strand_id
1 'polypeptide(L)'
;MIDWQADLHRPPLVDSDGQPLWELLLCNIDASFTYVAQVSQSAVNQAWLTEHLRLAKIRAGGQPDRLQVFRPQALSLLRAGAAPLGIEVQATRHTPTLHRWLRQRADEYGALAHATGVPYQPLELTPAPPLPLPESLWGRRWGFTALTAAEFERTFPYEPIPINHLPADWLPSRWGVASSAPLPGVVIEAGAQALPLSRWIEAAAPAWLRYQPGDLGGLILEAGLSDRWVVATFSDPQVGTAGQLFEQRKRLTQGLHFLLVQPDDSGMTYTGLWLLREGSC
;
A
#
# COMPACT_ATOMS: atom_id res chain seq x y z
N MET A 1 8.29 -11.23 -17.54
CA MET A 1 6.97 -11.21 -16.85
C MET A 1 6.26 -9.95 -17.28
N ILE A 2 5.05 -10.07 -17.79
CA ILE A 2 4.24 -8.95 -18.29
C ILE A 2 3.20 -8.63 -17.21
N ASP A 3 3.33 -7.47 -16.57
CA ASP A 3 2.41 -7.01 -15.55
C ASP A 3 1.46 -5.96 -16.13
N TRP A 4 0.16 -6.12 -15.85
CA TRP A 4 -0.83 -5.08 -16.05
C TRP A 4 -1.36 -4.59 -14.71
N GLN A 5 -1.80 -3.34 -14.66
CA GLN A 5 -2.50 -2.75 -13.54
C GLN A 5 -3.99 -2.67 -13.86
N ALA A 6 -4.81 -3.04 -12.89
CA ALA A 6 -6.25 -3.17 -13.08
C ALA A 6 -7.04 -2.50 -11.96
N ASP A 7 -8.13 -1.83 -12.31
CA ASP A 7 -9.14 -1.38 -11.37
C ASP A 7 -10.54 -1.71 -11.89
N LEU A 8 -11.41 -2.03 -10.98
CA LEU A 8 -12.85 -2.13 -11.21
C LEU A 8 -13.52 -1.24 -10.17
N HIS A 9 -14.07 -0.14 -10.61
CA HIS A 9 -14.59 0.89 -9.73
C HIS A 9 -15.90 1.47 -10.25
N ARG A 10 -16.50 2.30 -9.42
CA ARG A 10 -17.75 3.00 -9.74
C ARG A 10 -17.43 4.49 -9.95
N PRO A 11 -17.30 4.93 -11.22
CA PRO A 11 -17.13 6.35 -11.52
C PRO A 11 -18.41 7.13 -11.19
N PRO A 12 -18.36 8.46 -11.14
CA PRO A 12 -19.54 9.30 -10.92
C PRO A 12 -20.40 9.41 -12.19
N LEU A 13 -20.73 8.27 -12.79
CA LEU A 13 -21.50 8.15 -14.03
C LEU A 13 -22.71 7.24 -13.84
N VAL A 14 -23.76 7.53 -14.61
CA VAL A 14 -24.97 6.70 -14.70
C VAL A 14 -25.22 6.30 -16.15
N ASP A 15 -25.98 5.22 -16.35
CA ASP A 15 -26.49 4.84 -17.67
C ASP A 15 -27.75 5.67 -18.08
N SER A 16 -28.34 5.33 -19.24
CA SER A 16 -29.55 5.98 -19.75
C SER A 16 -30.77 5.87 -18.81
N ASP A 17 -30.77 4.85 -17.96
CA ASP A 17 -31.85 4.57 -17.01
C ASP A 17 -31.58 5.15 -15.62
N GLY A 18 -30.50 5.94 -15.48
CA GLY A 18 -30.05 6.53 -14.22
C GLY A 18 -29.38 5.55 -13.27
N GLN A 19 -29.01 4.33 -13.73
CA GLN A 19 -28.35 3.34 -12.90
C GLN A 19 -26.84 3.59 -12.86
N PRO A 20 -26.19 3.35 -11.71
CA PRO A 20 -24.74 3.52 -11.57
C PRO A 20 -23.97 2.64 -12.55
N LEU A 21 -22.95 3.23 -13.19
CA LEU A 21 -22.02 2.49 -14.03
C LEU A 21 -20.84 1.96 -13.21
N TRP A 22 -20.34 0.83 -13.64
CA TRP A 22 -19.05 0.29 -13.25
C TRP A 22 -18.08 0.41 -14.41
N GLU A 23 -16.82 0.67 -14.10
CA GLU A 23 -15.76 0.81 -15.08
C GLU A 23 -14.59 -0.10 -14.76
N LEU A 24 -14.21 -0.89 -15.77
CA LEU A 24 -12.96 -1.67 -15.76
C LEU A 24 -11.88 -0.85 -16.47
N LEU A 25 -10.77 -0.63 -15.77
CA LEU A 25 -9.56 -0.04 -16.32
C LEU A 25 -8.44 -1.06 -16.31
N LEU A 26 -7.74 -1.21 -17.43
CA LEU A 26 -6.53 -2.02 -17.56
C LEU A 26 -5.47 -1.21 -18.26
N CYS A 27 -4.24 -1.23 -17.74
CA CYS A 27 -3.08 -0.63 -18.41
C CYS A 27 -1.83 -1.48 -18.13
N ASN A 28 -0.85 -1.39 -19.00
CA ASN A 28 0.49 -1.90 -18.71
C ASN A 28 1.31 -0.86 -17.91
N ILE A 29 2.49 -1.26 -17.45
CA ILE A 29 3.30 -0.44 -16.54
C ILE A 29 3.77 0.87 -17.19
N ASP A 30 4.08 0.86 -18.48
CA ASP A 30 4.57 2.01 -19.24
C ASP A 30 3.49 2.88 -19.89
N ALA A 31 2.21 2.55 -19.70
CA ALA A 31 1.04 3.20 -20.28
C ALA A 31 0.95 3.15 -21.82
N SER A 32 1.72 2.29 -22.50
CA SER A 32 1.62 2.10 -23.95
C SER A 32 0.33 1.37 -24.37
N PHE A 33 -0.30 0.66 -23.42
CA PHE A 33 -1.60 0.02 -23.56
C PHE A 33 -2.56 0.50 -22.50
N THR A 34 -3.77 0.84 -22.92
CA THR A 34 -4.89 1.15 -22.04
C THR A 34 -6.18 0.53 -22.57
N TYR A 35 -7.03 0.08 -21.68
CA TYR A 35 -8.33 -0.50 -21.99
C TYR A 35 -9.39 -0.05 -20.99
N VAL A 36 -10.54 0.38 -21.51
CA VAL A 36 -11.70 0.83 -20.72
C VAL A 36 -12.91 0.03 -21.15
N ALA A 37 -13.67 -0.45 -20.21
CA ALA A 37 -15.00 -1.00 -20.44
C ALA A 37 -15.95 -0.54 -19.34
N GLN A 38 -17.18 -0.23 -19.71
CA GLN A 38 -18.23 0.22 -18.80
C GLN A 38 -19.43 -0.71 -18.88
N VAL A 39 -20.14 -0.85 -17.78
CA VAL A 39 -21.34 -1.67 -17.72
C VAL A 39 -22.22 -1.20 -16.54
N SER A 40 -23.55 -1.37 -16.64
CA SER A 40 -24.45 -1.14 -15.53
C SER A 40 -24.15 -2.08 -14.35
N GLN A 41 -24.41 -1.63 -13.14
CA GLN A 41 -24.12 -2.38 -11.92
C GLN A 41 -24.70 -3.81 -11.93
N SER A 42 -25.88 -4.00 -12.49
CA SER A 42 -26.58 -5.30 -12.56
C SER A 42 -25.88 -6.31 -13.47
N ALA A 43 -25.05 -5.86 -14.41
CA ALA A 43 -24.38 -6.70 -15.40
C ALA A 43 -22.90 -6.96 -15.04
N VAL A 44 -22.37 -6.36 -13.97
CA VAL A 44 -21.02 -6.68 -13.47
C VAL A 44 -20.99 -8.09 -12.92
N ASN A 45 -20.25 -8.98 -13.58
CA ASN A 45 -20.07 -10.36 -13.13
C ASN A 45 -18.78 -10.97 -13.69
N GLN A 46 -18.48 -12.20 -13.25
CA GLN A 46 -17.29 -12.94 -13.69
C GLN A 46 -17.23 -13.08 -15.23
N ALA A 47 -18.32 -13.43 -15.88
CA ALA A 47 -18.35 -13.67 -17.33
C ALA A 47 -18.02 -12.40 -18.12
N TRP A 48 -18.60 -11.27 -17.71
CA TRP A 48 -18.29 -9.95 -18.28
C TRP A 48 -16.80 -9.62 -18.14
N LEU A 49 -16.23 -9.80 -16.94
CA LEU A 49 -14.81 -9.54 -16.71
C LEU A 49 -13.91 -10.45 -17.53
N THR A 50 -14.20 -11.76 -17.58
CA THR A 50 -13.42 -12.71 -18.39
C THR A 50 -13.43 -12.32 -19.86
N GLU A 51 -14.59 -11.91 -20.41
CA GLU A 51 -14.69 -11.47 -21.80
C GLU A 51 -13.89 -10.18 -22.05
N HIS A 52 -14.00 -9.18 -21.16
CA HIS A 52 -13.23 -7.96 -21.33
C HIS A 52 -11.72 -8.13 -21.14
N LEU A 53 -11.27 -9.03 -20.29
CA LEU A 53 -9.87 -9.42 -20.20
C LEU A 53 -9.39 -10.10 -21.49
N ARG A 54 -10.24 -10.95 -22.13
CA ARG A 54 -9.93 -11.57 -23.42
C ARG A 54 -9.83 -10.53 -24.53
N LEU A 55 -10.76 -9.59 -24.60
CA LEU A 55 -10.72 -8.48 -25.57
C LEU A 55 -9.50 -7.59 -25.39
N ALA A 56 -9.16 -7.26 -24.14
CA ALA A 56 -7.97 -6.50 -23.80
C ALA A 56 -6.69 -7.21 -24.25
N LYS A 57 -6.59 -8.55 -24.03
CA LYS A 57 -5.49 -9.38 -24.53
C LYS A 57 -5.32 -9.28 -26.05
N ILE A 58 -6.43 -9.38 -26.82
CA ILE A 58 -6.41 -9.25 -28.27
C ILE A 58 -5.91 -7.86 -28.67
N ARG A 59 -6.42 -6.80 -28.03
CA ARG A 59 -6.07 -5.42 -28.33
C ARG A 59 -4.60 -5.09 -27.98
N ALA A 60 -4.08 -5.68 -26.90
CA ALA A 60 -2.69 -5.51 -26.49
C ALA A 60 -1.70 -6.37 -27.28
N GLY A 61 -2.16 -7.33 -28.09
CA GLY A 61 -1.30 -8.28 -28.77
C GLY A 61 -0.62 -9.30 -27.86
N GLY A 62 -1.07 -9.45 -26.61
CA GLY A 62 -0.49 -10.37 -25.63
C GLY A 62 -1.27 -10.40 -24.33
N GLN A 63 -1.06 -11.47 -23.55
CA GLN A 63 -1.68 -11.68 -22.25
C GLN A 63 -0.71 -11.26 -21.16
N PRO A 64 -1.17 -10.61 -20.07
CA PRO A 64 -0.33 -10.41 -18.89
C PRO A 64 -0.14 -11.74 -18.15
N ASP A 65 1.02 -11.88 -17.53
CA ASP A 65 1.26 -12.93 -16.55
C ASP A 65 0.49 -12.63 -15.25
N ARG A 66 0.38 -11.32 -14.93
CA ARG A 66 -0.17 -10.87 -13.66
C ARG A 66 -0.94 -9.55 -13.77
N LEU A 67 -2.08 -9.47 -13.04
CA LEU A 67 -2.84 -8.23 -12.81
C LEU A 67 -2.53 -7.70 -11.41
N GLN A 68 -2.01 -6.49 -11.33
CA GLN A 68 -1.80 -5.74 -10.10
C GLN A 68 -3.06 -4.94 -9.76
N VAL A 69 -3.61 -5.15 -8.56
CA VAL A 69 -4.88 -4.56 -8.12
C VAL A 69 -4.70 -3.89 -6.77
N PHE A 70 -5.05 -2.60 -6.68
CA PHE A 70 -4.91 -1.86 -5.42
C PHE A 70 -6.23 -1.73 -4.64
N ARG A 71 -7.37 -1.92 -5.29
CA ARG A 71 -8.69 -1.75 -4.67
C ARG A 71 -9.20 -3.06 -4.06
N PRO A 72 -9.36 -3.15 -2.72
CA PRO A 72 -9.82 -4.38 -2.05
C PRO A 72 -11.15 -4.89 -2.57
N GLN A 73 -12.11 -3.98 -2.82
CA GLN A 73 -13.45 -4.30 -3.26
C GLN A 73 -13.48 -4.97 -4.65
N ALA A 74 -12.51 -4.66 -5.52
CA ALA A 74 -12.40 -5.20 -6.86
C ALA A 74 -11.72 -6.59 -6.90
N LEU A 75 -10.96 -6.92 -5.85
CA LEU A 75 -9.99 -8.03 -5.86
C LEU A 75 -10.64 -9.39 -6.09
N SER A 76 -11.73 -9.69 -5.37
CA SER A 76 -12.42 -11.00 -5.49
C SER A 76 -13.01 -11.19 -6.88
N LEU A 77 -13.63 -10.17 -7.44
CA LEU A 77 -14.27 -10.23 -8.74
C LEU A 77 -13.25 -10.28 -9.89
N LEU A 78 -12.17 -9.52 -9.79
CA LEU A 78 -11.05 -9.58 -10.74
C LEU A 78 -10.35 -10.94 -10.71
N ARG A 79 -10.16 -11.55 -9.52
CA ARG A 79 -9.64 -12.91 -9.40
C ARG A 79 -10.55 -13.93 -10.11
N ALA A 80 -11.86 -13.84 -9.86
CA ALA A 80 -12.83 -14.73 -10.52
C ALA A 80 -12.81 -14.58 -12.05
N GLY A 81 -12.73 -13.33 -12.56
CA GLY A 81 -12.69 -13.05 -14.00
C GLY A 81 -11.38 -13.45 -14.67
N ALA A 82 -10.26 -13.37 -13.96
CA ALA A 82 -8.92 -13.70 -14.46
C ALA A 82 -8.62 -15.21 -14.44
N ALA A 83 -9.20 -15.95 -13.49
CA ALA A 83 -8.93 -17.38 -13.28
C ALA A 83 -9.13 -18.25 -14.54
N PRO A 84 -10.23 -18.10 -15.35
CA PRO A 84 -10.42 -18.89 -16.57
C PRO A 84 -9.35 -18.63 -17.64
N LEU A 85 -8.60 -17.54 -17.54
CA LEU A 85 -7.52 -17.16 -18.46
C LEU A 85 -6.13 -17.53 -17.95
N GLY A 86 -6.03 -18.08 -16.74
CA GLY A 86 -4.76 -18.42 -16.11
C GLY A 86 -3.92 -17.20 -15.73
N ILE A 87 -4.55 -16.02 -15.53
CA ILE A 87 -3.86 -14.79 -15.15
C ILE A 87 -3.82 -14.69 -13.62
N GLU A 88 -2.63 -14.51 -13.05
CA GLU A 88 -2.47 -14.27 -11.62
C GLU A 88 -2.98 -12.88 -11.23
N VAL A 89 -3.65 -12.77 -10.08
CA VAL A 89 -4.08 -11.46 -9.54
C VAL A 89 -3.36 -11.15 -8.24
N GLN A 90 -2.48 -10.18 -8.29
CA GLN A 90 -1.69 -9.70 -7.16
C GLN A 90 -2.34 -8.48 -6.51
N ALA A 91 -2.61 -8.58 -5.21
CA ALA A 91 -2.98 -7.44 -4.39
C ALA A 91 -1.73 -6.59 -4.12
N THR A 92 -1.73 -5.31 -4.50
CA THR A 92 -0.63 -4.38 -4.25
C THR A 92 -1.11 -2.94 -4.23
N ARG A 93 -0.59 -2.14 -3.32
CA ARG A 93 -0.82 -0.68 -3.30
C ARG A 93 -0.02 0.05 -4.38
N HIS A 94 0.98 -0.62 -4.98
CA HIS A 94 1.90 -0.01 -5.94
C HIS A 94 1.41 -0.19 -7.38
N THR A 95 0.51 0.69 -7.82
CA THR A 95 0.00 0.76 -9.20
C THR A 95 0.12 2.18 -9.77
N PRO A 96 1.36 2.70 -9.94
CA PRO A 96 1.57 4.13 -10.22
C PRO A 96 1.00 4.60 -11.55
N THR A 97 1.02 3.77 -12.58
CA THR A 97 0.48 4.10 -13.90
C THR A 97 -1.04 4.21 -13.86
N LEU A 98 -1.68 3.22 -13.24
CA LEU A 98 -3.13 3.22 -13.04
C LEU A 98 -3.58 4.40 -12.17
N HIS A 99 -2.86 4.72 -11.08
CA HIS A 99 -3.19 5.87 -10.23
C HIS A 99 -3.11 7.20 -10.97
N ARG A 100 -2.11 7.38 -11.84
CA ARG A 100 -2.00 8.57 -12.69
C ARG A 100 -3.18 8.64 -13.66
N TRP A 101 -3.52 7.55 -14.27
CA TRP A 101 -4.62 7.48 -15.22
C TRP A 101 -5.98 7.71 -14.56
N LEU A 102 -6.22 7.14 -13.37
CA LEU A 102 -7.44 7.38 -12.58
C LEU A 102 -7.64 8.88 -12.24
N ARG A 103 -6.56 9.60 -11.90
CA ARG A 103 -6.64 11.05 -11.68
C ARG A 103 -7.05 11.80 -12.95
N GLN A 104 -6.44 11.47 -14.08
CA GLN A 104 -6.81 12.07 -15.38
C GLN A 104 -8.28 11.82 -15.72
N ARG A 105 -8.73 10.57 -15.51
CA ARG A 105 -10.15 10.24 -15.77
C ARG A 105 -11.12 10.93 -14.82
N ALA A 106 -10.73 11.14 -13.56
CA ALA A 106 -11.55 11.88 -12.61
C ALA A 106 -11.83 13.31 -13.08
N ASP A 107 -10.85 13.97 -13.69
CA ASP A 107 -11.00 15.30 -14.28
C ASP A 107 -11.91 15.27 -15.53
N GLU A 108 -11.89 14.18 -16.30
CA GLU A 108 -12.70 14.00 -17.51
C GLU A 108 -14.17 13.70 -17.20
N TYR A 109 -14.47 12.96 -16.12
CA TYR A 109 -15.84 12.51 -15.82
C TYR A 109 -16.86 13.66 -15.73
N GLY A 110 -16.46 14.81 -15.18
CA GLY A 110 -17.33 15.98 -15.04
C GLY A 110 -17.83 16.55 -16.37
N ALA A 111 -17.10 16.29 -17.47
CA ALA A 111 -17.46 16.76 -18.81
C ALA A 111 -18.33 15.75 -19.60
N LEU A 112 -18.54 14.54 -19.06
CA LEU A 112 -19.33 13.51 -19.75
C LEU A 112 -20.83 13.73 -19.58
N ALA A 113 -21.60 13.38 -20.62
CA ALA A 113 -23.04 13.60 -20.68
C ALA A 113 -23.86 12.92 -19.56
N HIS A 114 -23.30 11.90 -18.94
CA HIS A 114 -23.94 11.08 -17.88
C HIS A 114 -23.27 11.26 -16.51
N ALA A 115 -22.58 12.40 -16.29
CA ALA A 115 -21.96 12.73 -15.02
C ALA A 115 -23.03 13.05 -13.95
N THR A 116 -22.83 12.51 -12.75
CA THR A 116 -23.73 12.76 -11.61
C THR A 116 -23.52 14.11 -10.94
N GLY A 117 -22.40 14.81 -11.23
CA GLY A 117 -22.00 16.05 -10.56
C GLY A 117 -21.47 15.85 -9.12
N VAL A 118 -21.39 14.63 -8.64
CA VAL A 118 -20.86 14.33 -7.29
C VAL A 118 -19.34 14.41 -7.30
N PRO A 119 -18.70 15.08 -6.32
CA PRO A 119 -17.25 15.05 -6.18
C PRO A 119 -16.73 13.63 -6.12
N TYR A 120 -15.69 13.34 -6.89
CA TYR A 120 -15.13 12.00 -7.00
C TYR A 120 -13.62 11.99 -6.75
N GLN A 121 -13.21 11.19 -5.80
CA GLN A 121 -11.81 10.96 -5.48
C GLN A 121 -11.45 9.50 -5.80
N PRO A 122 -10.87 9.25 -6.98
CA PRO A 122 -10.70 7.89 -7.52
C PRO A 122 -9.80 6.99 -6.68
N LEU A 123 -8.87 7.58 -5.92
CA LEU A 123 -7.90 6.84 -5.11
C LEU A 123 -8.29 6.76 -3.63
N GLU A 124 -9.38 7.42 -3.25
CA GLU A 124 -9.83 7.35 -1.87
C GLU A 124 -10.42 5.96 -1.58
N LEU A 125 -9.77 5.27 -0.68
CA LEU A 125 -10.26 4.03 -0.10
C LEU A 125 -10.72 4.36 1.32
N THR A 126 -11.97 4.03 1.65
CA THR A 126 -12.42 4.13 3.04
C THR A 126 -11.68 3.08 3.86
N PRO A 127 -10.72 3.47 4.72
CA PRO A 127 -9.97 2.50 5.49
C PRO A 127 -10.87 1.87 6.54
N ALA A 128 -10.71 0.56 6.76
CA ALA A 128 -11.32 -0.10 7.90
C ALA A 128 -10.81 0.50 9.23
N PRO A 129 -11.60 0.48 10.30
CA PRO A 129 -11.08 0.83 11.62
C PRO A 129 -9.85 -0.03 11.95
N PRO A 130 -8.81 0.55 12.60
CA PRO A 130 -7.64 -0.24 12.95
C PRO A 130 -7.99 -1.28 14.00
N LEU A 131 -7.49 -2.51 13.81
CA LEU A 131 -7.63 -3.62 14.73
C LEU A 131 -6.44 -3.67 15.69
N PRO A 132 -6.61 -4.09 16.93
CA PRO A 132 -5.49 -4.27 17.84
C PRO A 132 -4.57 -5.39 17.36
N LEU A 133 -3.26 -5.22 17.56
CA LEU A 133 -2.30 -6.30 17.40
C LEU A 133 -2.64 -7.43 18.39
N PRO A 134 -2.56 -8.73 17.98
CA PRO A 134 -2.77 -9.84 18.90
C PRO A 134 -1.88 -9.74 20.16
N GLU A 135 -2.46 -9.91 21.34
CA GLU A 135 -1.74 -9.74 22.61
C GLU A 135 -0.50 -10.64 22.74
N SER A 136 -0.57 -11.84 22.17
CA SER A 136 0.55 -12.78 22.14
C SER A 136 1.78 -12.28 21.34
N LEU A 137 1.63 -11.20 20.58
CA LEU A 137 2.67 -10.59 19.74
C LEU A 137 3.15 -9.23 20.29
N TRP A 138 2.60 -8.77 21.41
CA TRP A 138 3.03 -7.49 21.96
C TRP A 138 4.50 -7.52 22.36
N GLY A 139 5.22 -6.48 21.90
CA GLY A 139 6.59 -6.22 22.35
C GLY A 139 6.64 -5.79 23.82
N ARG A 140 7.81 -5.92 24.42
CA ARG A 140 8.06 -5.45 25.79
C ARG A 140 8.16 -3.92 25.83
N ARG A 141 8.77 -3.35 24.82
CA ARG A 141 9.00 -1.91 24.68
C ARG A 141 9.04 -1.55 23.20
N TRP A 142 8.67 -0.34 22.89
CA TRP A 142 8.81 0.24 21.55
C TRP A 142 9.16 1.72 21.66
N GLY A 143 9.66 2.30 20.58
CA GLY A 143 9.97 3.72 20.55
C GLY A 143 10.22 4.26 19.15
N PHE A 144 10.02 5.57 19.01
CA PHE A 144 10.45 6.30 17.82
C PHE A 144 11.96 6.49 17.86
N THR A 145 12.60 6.39 16.71
CA THR A 145 14.04 6.61 16.53
C THR A 145 14.31 7.31 15.20
N ALA A 146 15.55 7.63 14.94
CA ALA A 146 16.00 8.05 13.62
C ALA A 146 17.50 7.77 13.48
N LEU A 147 17.90 7.43 12.26
CA LEU A 147 19.28 7.33 11.81
C LEU A 147 19.47 8.30 10.66
N THR A 148 20.68 8.75 10.39
CA THR A 148 20.92 9.40 9.11
C THR A 148 20.73 8.41 7.97
N ALA A 149 20.31 8.86 6.80
CA ALA A 149 20.17 8.03 5.62
C ALA A 149 21.45 7.26 5.31
N ALA A 150 22.63 7.91 5.48
CA ALA A 150 23.92 7.27 5.29
C ALA A 150 24.21 6.19 6.33
N GLU A 151 23.87 6.38 7.60
CA GLU A 151 24.04 5.34 8.64
C GLU A 151 23.17 4.14 8.35
N PHE A 152 21.90 4.36 7.97
CA PHE A 152 20.99 3.28 7.60
C PHE A 152 21.54 2.45 6.45
N GLU A 153 21.98 3.08 5.35
CA GLU A 153 22.50 2.41 4.17
C GLU A 153 23.84 1.71 4.42
N ARG A 154 24.64 2.21 5.36
CA ARG A 154 25.92 1.58 5.71
C ARG A 154 25.72 0.34 6.60
N THR A 155 24.70 0.33 7.44
CA THR A 155 24.51 -0.69 8.46
C THR A 155 23.64 -1.85 7.97
N PHE A 156 22.39 -1.55 7.65
CA PHE A 156 21.37 -2.60 7.51
C PHE A 156 21.42 -3.49 6.26
N PRO A 157 21.96 -3.07 5.10
CA PRO A 157 22.11 -3.97 3.96
C PRO A 157 23.05 -5.15 4.20
N TYR A 158 23.92 -5.04 5.20
CA TYR A 158 24.96 -6.04 5.50
C TYR A 158 24.71 -6.84 6.78
N GLU A 159 23.69 -6.46 7.55
CA GLU A 159 23.33 -7.15 8.78
C GLU A 159 22.61 -8.48 8.49
N PRO A 160 22.94 -9.56 9.20
CA PRO A 160 22.29 -10.86 9.03
C PRO A 160 20.93 -10.90 9.73
N ILE A 161 19.96 -10.18 9.18
CA ILE A 161 18.60 -10.09 9.73
C ILE A 161 17.73 -11.20 9.13
N PRO A 162 17.13 -12.09 9.93
CA PRO A 162 16.34 -13.22 9.44
C PRO A 162 15.19 -12.84 8.51
N ILE A 163 14.47 -11.75 8.83
CA ILE A 163 13.39 -11.22 8.02
C ILE A 163 13.78 -9.81 7.62
N ASN A 164 14.27 -9.65 6.40
CA ASN A 164 14.83 -8.40 5.90
C ASN A 164 14.14 -7.98 4.59
N HIS A 165 13.31 -6.94 4.68
CA HIS A 165 12.63 -6.33 3.53
C HIS A 165 13.24 -4.96 3.24
N LEU A 166 14.35 -4.97 2.52
CA LEU A 166 15.10 -3.80 2.12
C LEU A 166 15.21 -3.76 0.58
N PRO A 167 14.17 -3.27 -0.13
CA PRO A 167 14.22 -3.18 -1.59
C PRO A 167 15.35 -2.25 -2.02
N ALA A 168 16.23 -2.72 -2.90
CA ALA A 168 17.42 -1.96 -3.31
C ALA A 168 17.09 -0.64 -4.03
N ASP A 169 15.95 -0.59 -4.70
CA ASP A 169 15.40 0.60 -5.37
C ASP A 169 14.73 1.59 -4.40
N TRP A 170 14.49 1.18 -3.14
CA TRP A 170 13.94 2.04 -2.09
C TRP A 170 15.00 2.66 -1.18
N LEU A 171 16.26 2.31 -1.34
CA LEU A 171 17.34 2.92 -0.56
C LEU A 171 17.27 4.46 -0.64
N PRO A 172 17.45 5.19 0.46
CA PRO A 172 17.35 6.65 0.51
C PRO A 172 18.13 7.37 -0.58
N SER A 173 19.34 6.92 -0.90
CA SER A 173 20.18 7.47 -1.97
C SER A 173 19.54 7.36 -3.35
N ARG A 174 18.76 6.32 -3.62
CA ARG A 174 18.03 6.12 -4.88
C ARG A 174 16.87 7.08 -5.05
N TRP A 175 16.37 7.61 -3.95
CA TRP A 175 15.28 8.59 -3.91
C TRP A 175 15.77 10.04 -3.77
N GLY A 176 17.08 10.27 -3.87
CA GLY A 176 17.66 11.61 -3.73
C GLY A 176 17.54 12.18 -2.32
N VAL A 177 17.34 11.33 -1.32
CA VAL A 177 17.34 11.75 0.09
C VAL A 177 18.78 12.08 0.49
N ALA A 178 18.99 13.26 1.08
CA ALA A 178 20.31 13.67 1.51
C ALA A 178 20.90 12.69 2.53
N SER A 179 22.19 12.39 2.42
CA SER A 179 22.89 11.44 3.29
C SER A 179 22.79 11.77 4.79
N SER A 180 22.69 13.06 5.13
CA SER A 180 22.50 13.56 6.49
C SER A 180 21.05 13.64 6.93
N ALA A 181 20.08 13.38 6.04
CA ALA A 181 18.66 13.46 6.39
C ALA A 181 18.30 12.41 7.46
N PRO A 182 17.54 12.80 8.50
CA PRO A 182 17.12 11.88 9.54
C PRO A 182 16.01 10.94 9.03
N LEU A 183 16.38 9.73 8.62
CA LEU A 183 15.44 8.66 8.28
C LEU A 183 14.74 8.20 9.57
N PRO A 184 13.44 8.44 9.72
CA PRO A 184 12.72 8.07 10.93
C PRO A 184 12.45 6.57 10.96
N GLY A 185 12.33 6.02 12.16
CA GLY A 185 11.99 4.63 12.36
C GLY A 185 11.24 4.37 13.65
N VAL A 186 10.74 3.15 13.74
CA VAL A 186 10.20 2.58 14.97
C VAL A 186 10.99 1.33 15.29
N VAL A 187 11.39 1.20 16.55
CA VAL A 187 12.03 0.00 17.08
C VAL A 187 11.08 -0.67 18.06
N ILE A 188 10.91 -1.99 17.93
CA ILE A 188 10.14 -2.82 18.84
C ILE A 188 11.06 -3.84 19.47
N GLU A 189 11.17 -3.79 20.80
CA GLU A 189 11.87 -4.80 21.59
C GLU A 189 10.86 -5.85 22.04
N ALA A 190 10.97 -7.05 21.48
CA ALA A 190 9.92 -8.05 21.66
C ALA A 190 10.38 -9.31 22.43
N GLY A 191 11.61 -9.36 22.91
CA GLY A 191 12.13 -10.50 23.65
C GLY A 191 11.96 -11.81 22.89
N ALA A 192 11.39 -12.82 23.53
CA ALA A 192 11.08 -14.10 22.90
C ALA A 192 10.02 -14.00 21.77
N GLN A 193 9.25 -12.91 21.74
CA GLN A 193 8.24 -12.68 20.69
C GLN A 193 8.81 -12.02 19.44
N ALA A 194 10.11 -11.68 19.40
CA ALA A 194 10.69 -10.96 18.27
C ALA A 194 10.51 -11.71 16.93
N LEU A 195 10.79 -13.02 16.89
CA LEU A 195 10.61 -13.80 15.67
C LEU A 195 9.13 -14.08 15.33
N PRO A 196 8.24 -14.46 16.26
CA PRO A 196 6.81 -14.54 15.99
C PRO A 196 6.21 -13.23 15.48
N LEU A 197 6.55 -12.10 16.11
CA LEU A 197 6.09 -10.78 15.69
C LEU A 197 6.60 -10.44 14.27
N SER A 198 7.87 -10.68 13.99
CA SER A 198 8.43 -10.41 12.67
C SER A 198 7.76 -11.24 11.58
N ARG A 199 7.50 -12.52 11.80
CA ARG A 199 6.77 -13.38 10.85
C ARG A 199 5.33 -12.90 10.63
N TRP A 200 4.69 -12.45 11.69
CA TRP A 200 3.34 -11.91 11.59
C TRP A 200 3.31 -10.58 10.79
N ILE A 201 4.25 -9.67 11.04
CA ILE A 201 4.39 -8.43 10.28
C ILE A 201 4.65 -8.72 8.79
N GLU A 202 5.53 -9.67 8.49
CA GLU A 202 5.79 -10.11 7.12
C GLU A 202 4.52 -10.64 6.44
N ALA A 203 3.78 -11.52 7.11
CA ALA A 203 2.52 -12.07 6.59
C ALA A 203 1.42 -11.02 6.43
N ALA A 204 1.40 -9.98 7.27
CA ALA A 204 0.49 -8.85 7.16
C ALA A 204 0.81 -7.94 5.95
N ALA A 205 1.96 -8.10 5.30
CA ALA A 205 2.42 -7.25 4.19
C ALA A 205 2.46 -5.77 4.57
N PRO A 206 3.40 -5.34 5.44
CA PRO A 206 3.47 -3.98 5.96
C PRO A 206 3.70 -2.97 4.82
N ALA A 207 2.97 -1.87 4.83
CA ALA A 207 3.07 -0.82 3.84
C ALA A 207 3.74 0.44 4.39
N TRP A 208 3.22 0.99 5.49
CA TRP A 208 3.82 2.10 6.22
C TRP A 208 3.31 2.19 7.66
N LEU A 209 4.05 2.93 8.48
CA LEU A 209 3.64 3.31 9.82
C LEU A 209 3.10 4.74 9.82
N ARG A 210 2.08 4.96 10.65
CA ARG A 210 1.49 6.29 10.86
C ARG A 210 1.32 6.57 12.34
N TYR A 211 1.74 7.75 12.77
CA TYR A 211 1.34 8.30 14.06
C TYR A 211 -0.06 8.91 13.95
N GLN A 212 -0.94 8.50 14.82
CA GLN A 212 -2.29 9.07 14.95
C GLN A 212 -2.35 9.92 16.23
N PRO A 213 -2.52 11.25 16.10
CA PRO A 213 -2.67 12.12 17.27
C PRO A 213 -4.04 11.93 17.92
N GLY A 214 -4.14 12.27 19.21
CA GLY A 214 -5.37 12.22 20.00
C GLY A 214 -5.05 12.20 21.50
N ASP A 215 -6.08 12.24 22.36
CA ASP A 215 -5.91 12.12 23.81
C ASP A 215 -5.28 10.76 24.15
N LEU A 216 -5.65 9.73 23.41
CA LEU A 216 -4.93 8.47 23.33
C LEU A 216 -4.26 8.41 21.97
N GLY A 217 -2.97 8.72 21.91
CA GLY A 217 -2.18 8.61 20.71
C GLY A 217 -2.01 7.16 20.25
N GLY A 218 -1.82 6.94 18.96
CA GLY A 218 -1.64 5.61 18.38
C GLY A 218 -0.50 5.54 17.38
N LEU A 219 0.15 4.39 17.34
CA LEU A 219 1.02 3.98 16.24
C LEU A 219 0.28 2.92 15.43
N ILE A 220 -0.03 3.24 14.18
CA ILE A 220 -0.80 2.39 13.28
C ILE A 220 0.12 1.83 12.20
N LEU A 221 0.08 0.52 12.01
CA LEU A 221 0.67 -0.16 10.86
C LEU A 221 -0.41 -0.29 9.78
N GLU A 222 -0.21 0.38 8.68
CA GLU A 222 -0.96 0.16 7.45
C GLU A 222 -0.37 -1.06 6.73
N ALA A 223 -1.20 -2.03 6.37
CA ALA A 223 -0.78 -3.32 5.84
C ALA A 223 -1.71 -3.80 4.72
N GLY A 224 -1.28 -4.82 3.96
CA GLY A 224 -2.07 -5.35 2.86
C GLY A 224 -2.56 -4.26 1.91
N LEU A 225 -3.79 -4.34 1.44
CA LEU A 225 -4.43 -3.27 0.65
C LEU A 225 -5.11 -2.21 1.53
N SER A 226 -5.72 -2.61 2.63
CA SER A 226 -6.54 -1.73 3.48
C SER A 226 -6.50 -2.09 4.97
N ASP A 227 -5.71 -3.08 5.36
CA ASP A 227 -5.63 -3.52 6.75
C ASP A 227 -4.87 -2.48 7.58
N ARG A 228 -5.34 -2.29 8.81
CA ARG A 228 -4.78 -1.32 9.75
C ARG A 228 -4.66 -1.98 11.12
N TRP A 229 -3.48 -1.89 11.71
CA TRP A 229 -3.19 -2.52 12.98
C TRP A 229 -2.68 -1.51 14.00
N VAL A 230 -3.26 -1.48 15.18
CA VAL A 230 -2.76 -0.69 16.30
C VAL A 230 -1.55 -1.41 16.87
N VAL A 231 -0.36 -0.89 16.59
CA VAL A 231 0.91 -1.44 17.12
C VAL A 231 1.10 -1.03 18.58
N ALA A 232 0.74 0.21 18.91
CA ALA A 232 0.82 0.73 20.26
C ALA A 232 -0.17 1.88 20.47
N THR A 233 -0.59 2.08 21.71
CA THR A 233 -1.31 3.26 22.18
C THR A 233 -0.56 3.89 23.35
N PHE A 234 -0.68 5.20 23.52
CA PHE A 234 0.01 5.93 24.56
C PHE A 234 -0.69 7.26 24.88
N SER A 235 -0.57 7.71 26.12
CA SER A 235 -1.08 8.99 26.61
C SER A 235 0.05 9.95 27.01
N ASP A 236 1.32 9.52 26.95
CA ASP A 236 2.46 10.34 27.31
C ASP A 236 2.68 11.45 26.27
N PRO A 237 2.64 12.73 26.66
CA PRO A 237 2.87 13.86 25.76
C PRO A 237 4.27 13.85 25.10
N GLN A 238 5.28 13.29 25.76
CA GLN A 238 6.63 13.19 25.20
C GLN A 238 6.66 12.21 24.02
N VAL A 239 5.96 11.08 24.15
CA VAL A 239 5.78 10.11 23.05
C VAL A 239 4.96 10.74 21.92
N GLY A 240 3.94 11.53 22.26
CA GLY A 240 3.17 12.31 21.28
C GLY A 240 4.04 13.28 20.48
N THR A 241 4.95 14.02 21.16
CA THR A 241 5.91 14.91 20.49
C THR A 241 6.87 14.14 19.59
N ALA A 242 7.37 12.97 20.01
CA ALA A 242 8.21 12.11 19.20
C ALA A 242 7.45 11.58 17.97
N GLY A 243 6.16 11.26 18.09
CA GLY A 243 5.29 10.88 16.98
C GLY A 243 5.10 11.99 15.95
N GLN A 244 4.91 13.23 16.39
CA GLN A 244 4.84 14.39 15.50
C GLN A 244 6.17 14.59 14.74
N LEU A 245 7.29 14.46 15.43
CA LEU A 245 8.62 14.55 14.83
C LEU A 245 8.87 13.41 13.82
N PHE A 246 8.39 12.17 14.12
CA PHE A 246 8.42 11.04 13.19
C PHE A 246 7.69 11.39 11.88
N GLU A 247 6.48 11.93 11.94
CA GLU A 247 5.73 12.35 10.76
C GLU A 247 6.41 13.49 9.99
N GLN A 248 6.98 14.45 10.69
CA GLN A 248 7.75 15.53 10.07
C GLN A 248 8.98 14.99 9.31
N ARG A 249 9.74 14.08 9.91
CA ARG A 249 10.91 13.45 9.29
C ARG A 249 10.53 12.60 8.08
N LYS A 250 9.40 11.87 8.12
CA LYS A 250 8.89 11.14 6.95
C LYS A 250 8.69 12.06 5.73
N ARG A 251 8.18 13.27 5.94
CA ARG A 251 8.03 14.25 4.84
C ARG A 251 9.39 14.65 4.24
N LEU A 252 10.42 14.82 5.08
CA LEU A 252 11.78 15.15 4.63
C LEU A 252 12.46 13.99 3.86
N THR A 253 12.06 12.77 4.15
CA THR A 253 12.58 11.54 3.52
C THR A 253 11.64 10.97 2.44
N GLN A 254 10.75 11.79 1.88
CA GLN A 254 9.80 11.40 0.82
C GLN A 254 8.92 10.19 1.20
N GLY A 255 8.53 10.13 2.46
CA GLY A 255 7.73 9.04 3.01
C GLY A 255 8.54 7.82 3.46
N LEU A 256 9.84 7.77 3.21
CA LEU A 256 10.69 6.67 3.66
C LEU A 256 10.83 6.67 5.18
N HIS A 257 10.70 5.48 5.77
CA HIS A 257 10.90 5.21 7.19
C HIS A 257 11.12 3.71 7.39
N PHE A 258 11.56 3.29 8.57
CA PHE A 258 11.81 1.88 8.83
C PHE A 258 11.09 1.36 10.08
N LEU A 259 10.84 0.06 10.07
CA LEU A 259 10.38 -0.71 11.22
C LEU A 259 11.45 -1.75 11.55
N LEU A 260 11.92 -1.75 12.79
CA LEU A 260 12.92 -2.70 13.28
C LEU A 260 12.35 -3.48 14.47
N VAL A 261 12.45 -4.79 14.41
CA VAL A 261 12.10 -5.69 15.52
C VAL A 261 13.37 -6.37 16.01
N GLN A 262 13.63 -6.28 17.31
CA GLN A 262 14.79 -6.85 17.98
C GLN A 262 14.41 -7.56 19.28
N PRO A 263 15.21 -8.53 19.74
CA PRO A 263 14.95 -9.21 21.01
C PRO A 263 15.16 -8.28 22.21
N ASP A 264 16.20 -7.44 22.17
CA ASP A 264 16.60 -6.53 23.23
C ASP A 264 17.30 -5.28 22.66
N ASP A 265 17.72 -4.39 23.52
CA ASP A 265 18.36 -3.11 23.16
C ASP A 265 19.89 -3.18 23.04
N SER A 266 20.47 -4.38 23.01
CA SER A 266 21.93 -4.56 22.91
C SER A 266 22.52 -4.08 21.59
N GLY A 267 21.70 -3.99 20.53
CA GLY A 267 22.17 -3.71 19.17
C GLY A 267 22.97 -4.84 18.54
N MET A 268 23.03 -6.01 19.20
CA MET A 268 23.79 -7.17 18.73
C MET A 268 22.99 -8.08 17.79
N THR A 269 21.67 -8.06 17.90
CA THR A 269 20.81 -8.95 17.11
C THR A 269 19.53 -8.26 16.69
N TYR A 270 19.18 -8.45 15.44
CA TYR A 270 17.93 -7.97 14.85
C TYR A 270 17.13 -9.17 14.33
N THR A 271 15.81 -9.12 14.39
CA THR A 271 14.95 -10.23 13.96
C THR A 271 14.18 -9.88 12.71
N GLY A 272 13.74 -8.65 12.59
CA GLY A 272 13.00 -8.16 11.41
C GLY A 272 13.31 -6.71 11.10
N LEU A 273 13.45 -6.40 9.81
CA LEU A 273 13.64 -5.05 9.29
C LEU A 273 12.79 -4.85 8.04
N TRP A 274 12.06 -3.75 8.01
CA TRP A 274 11.32 -3.29 6.83
C TRP A 274 11.68 -1.84 6.56
N LEU A 275 12.17 -1.57 5.35
CA LEU A 275 12.17 -0.21 4.80
C LEU A 275 10.80 0.01 4.17
N LEU A 276 10.05 0.92 4.74
CA LEU A 276 8.68 1.23 4.38
C LEU A 276 8.61 2.61 3.72
N ARG A 277 7.58 2.82 2.92
CA ARG A 277 7.37 4.13 2.31
C ARG A 277 5.88 4.49 2.28
N GLU A 278 5.53 5.61 2.91
CA GLU A 278 4.23 6.22 2.71
C GLU A 278 4.20 6.85 1.31
N GLY A 279 3.54 6.17 0.37
CA GLY A 279 3.39 6.66 -0.98
C GLY A 279 2.21 7.63 -1.06
N SER A 280 2.32 8.63 -1.93
CA SER A 280 1.13 9.27 -2.47
C SER A 280 0.39 8.19 -3.26
N CYS A 281 -0.70 7.68 -2.69
CA CYS A 281 -1.68 6.94 -3.47
C CYS A 281 -2.22 7.81 -4.61
#